data_5a0b6c45820bdb29472edecb0c490d82
#
_entry.id   5a0b6c45820bdb29472edecb0c490d82
#
_cell.length_a   1.000
_cell.length_b   1.000
_cell.length_c   1.000
_cell.angle_alpha   90.00
_cell.angle_beta   90.00
_cell.angle_gamma   90.00
#
_symmetry.space_group_name_H-M   'P 1'
#
loop_
_entity.id
_entity.type
_entity.pdbx_description
1 polymer ?
#
loop_
_entity_poly.entity_id
_entity_poly.type
_entity_poly.pdbx_seq_one_letter_code
_entity_poly.pdbx_strand_id
1 'polypeptide(L)'
;MKFASRPFAAALFALLVVVPAAAPARAQSFTGDQRSEIERIIKDYLMSHPELLQEVMNELEKRQAQAEAEKHRAAVAENSAAIFSSPRQVTLGNPQGDVTVVEFFDYNCSYCKRAMNDMLELIKGDGKLKFVLKEFPVLGDGSVQAAQVAAAVRMQDKTGKKYLEFHQKLLSGRGQADKARALAAAKEVGLDVAKIEKDMAGDEVKATIEESFKLAEALGLNGTPSYVVGKDVVIGAVGLNTLKEKVNAARCGKATC
;
A
#
# COMPACT_ATOMS: atom_id res chain seq x y z
N MET A 1 83.38 52.22 -45.34
CA MET A 1 82.91 50.86 -45.59
C MET A 1 81.37 50.87 -45.46
N LYS A 2 80.67 50.72 -46.60
CA LYS A 2 79.19 50.79 -46.70
C LYS A 2 78.61 49.37 -46.66
N PHE A 3 77.78 49.04 -45.70
CA PHE A 3 77.03 47.82 -45.76
C PHE A 3 75.61 48.11 -46.18
N ALA A 4 75.19 47.51 -47.26
CA ALA A 4 73.87 47.59 -47.84
C ALA A 4 72.91 46.58 -47.18
N SER A 5 71.82 47.09 -46.64
CA SER A 5 70.70 46.27 -46.13
C SER A 5 69.72 45.86 -47.24
N ARG A 6 69.46 44.59 -47.40
CA ARG A 6 68.44 44.02 -48.30
C ARG A 6 67.17 43.82 -47.47
N PRO A 7 65.97 44.14 -47.94
CA PRO A 7 64.71 43.80 -47.22
C PRO A 7 64.25 42.39 -47.63
N PHE A 8 63.91 41.62 -46.64
CA PHE A 8 63.21 40.30 -46.77
C PHE A 8 61.72 40.60 -46.95
N ALA A 9 61.14 40.25 -48.03
CA ALA A 9 59.70 40.23 -48.26
C ALA A 9 59.12 38.92 -47.72
N ALA A 10 58.36 39.01 -46.63
CA ALA A 10 57.63 37.89 -46.10
C ALA A 10 56.27 37.74 -46.81
N ALA A 11 56.13 36.70 -47.62
CA ALA A 11 54.87 36.33 -48.28
C ALA A 11 53.97 35.58 -47.24
N LEU A 12 52.89 36.22 -46.83
CA LEU A 12 51.84 35.60 -45.95
C LEU A 12 50.94 34.75 -46.87
N PHE A 13 51.03 33.41 -46.76
CA PHE A 13 50.07 32.49 -47.37
C PHE A 13 48.87 32.36 -46.44
N ALA A 14 47.74 32.97 -46.74
CA ALA A 14 46.47 32.78 -46.05
C ALA A 14 45.84 31.43 -46.44
N LEU A 15 45.88 30.49 -45.55
CA LEU A 15 45.21 29.16 -45.67
C LEU A 15 43.71 29.37 -45.42
N LEU A 16 42.89 29.40 -46.48
CA LEU A 16 41.43 29.39 -46.37
C LEU A 16 40.98 27.99 -45.94
N VAL A 17 40.64 27.81 -44.66
CA VAL A 17 39.98 26.60 -44.17
C VAL A 17 38.51 26.69 -44.56
N VAL A 18 38.10 25.96 -45.56
CA VAL A 18 36.69 25.76 -45.95
C VAL A 18 36.10 24.75 -44.94
N VAL A 19 35.38 25.23 -43.94
CA VAL A 19 34.59 24.38 -43.02
C VAL A 19 33.31 23.98 -43.80
N PRO A 20 33.07 22.68 -44.06
CA PRO A 20 31.81 22.29 -44.66
C PRO A 20 30.69 22.58 -43.66
N ALA A 21 29.75 23.43 -44.02
CA ALA A 21 28.53 23.65 -43.25
C ALA A 21 27.75 22.33 -43.25
N ALA A 22 27.72 21.67 -42.10
CA ALA A 22 26.85 20.50 -41.88
C ALA A 22 25.39 20.98 -42.00
N ALA A 23 24.73 20.62 -43.08
CA ALA A 23 23.32 20.87 -43.28
C ALA A 23 22.54 20.15 -42.14
N PRO A 24 21.59 20.80 -41.47
CA PRO A 24 20.79 20.14 -40.47
C PRO A 24 20.09 18.93 -41.12
N ALA A 25 20.27 17.74 -40.52
CA ALA A 25 19.56 16.54 -40.93
C ALA A 25 18.05 16.80 -40.71
N ARG A 26 17.35 17.09 -41.82
CA ARG A 26 15.88 17.18 -41.76
C ARG A 26 15.36 15.76 -41.54
N ALA A 27 14.64 15.55 -40.42
CA ALA A 27 13.88 14.34 -40.24
C ALA A 27 12.97 14.16 -41.48
N GLN A 28 13.15 13.07 -42.20
CA GLN A 28 12.30 12.74 -43.36
C GLN A 28 10.89 12.46 -42.82
N SER A 29 9.94 13.34 -43.08
CA SER A 29 8.53 13.08 -42.82
C SER A 29 8.01 12.06 -43.83
N PHE A 30 7.40 10.98 -43.35
CA PHE A 30 6.75 10.01 -44.24
C PHE A 30 5.66 10.69 -45.09
N THR A 31 5.56 10.31 -46.33
CA THR A 31 4.44 10.72 -47.20
C THR A 31 3.13 10.08 -46.74
N GLY A 32 1.98 10.60 -47.22
CA GLY A 32 0.66 10.02 -46.92
C GLY A 32 0.58 8.52 -47.26
N ASP A 33 1.07 8.14 -48.44
CA ASP A 33 1.06 6.76 -48.89
C ASP A 33 1.96 5.85 -48.03
N GLN A 34 3.15 6.35 -47.67
CA GLN A 34 4.05 5.61 -46.77
C GLN A 34 3.41 5.40 -45.39
N ARG A 35 2.69 6.38 -44.84
CA ARG A 35 1.97 6.22 -43.55
C ARG A 35 0.88 5.15 -43.66
N SER A 36 0.06 5.20 -44.70
CA SER A 36 -0.99 4.21 -44.93
C SER A 36 -0.44 2.80 -45.10
N GLU A 37 0.70 2.65 -45.79
CA GLU A 37 1.35 1.35 -45.92
C GLU A 37 1.91 0.82 -44.57
N ILE A 38 2.54 1.69 -43.76
CA ILE A 38 3.01 1.35 -42.42
C ILE A 38 1.84 0.91 -41.53
N GLU A 39 0.73 1.65 -41.56
CA GLU A 39 -0.47 1.30 -40.78
C GLU A 39 -1.04 -0.06 -41.21
N ARG A 40 -1.06 -0.35 -42.50
CA ARG A 40 -1.47 -1.65 -43.03
C ARG A 40 -0.56 -2.78 -42.53
N ILE A 41 0.75 -2.60 -42.65
CA ILE A 41 1.74 -3.59 -42.18
C ILE A 41 1.62 -3.84 -40.71
N ILE A 42 1.45 -2.81 -39.86
CA ILE A 42 1.26 -2.96 -38.42
C ILE A 42 -0.01 -3.75 -38.12
N LYS A 43 -1.13 -3.38 -38.79
CA LYS A 43 -2.40 -4.08 -38.61
C LYS A 43 -2.30 -5.55 -38.98
N ASP A 44 -1.76 -5.84 -40.18
CA ASP A 44 -1.63 -7.21 -40.69
C ASP A 44 -0.70 -8.05 -39.79
N TYR A 45 0.38 -7.46 -39.32
CA TYR A 45 1.30 -8.10 -38.38
C TYR A 45 0.64 -8.44 -37.05
N LEU A 46 -0.06 -7.48 -36.42
CA LEU A 46 -0.76 -7.72 -35.15
C LEU A 46 -1.90 -8.72 -35.30
N MET A 47 -2.60 -8.72 -36.44
CA MET A 47 -3.66 -9.70 -36.71
C MET A 47 -3.12 -11.11 -36.97
N SER A 48 -1.88 -11.20 -37.48
CA SER A 48 -1.20 -12.49 -37.72
C SER A 48 -0.46 -13.01 -36.47
N HIS A 49 -0.19 -12.14 -35.50
CA HIS A 49 0.55 -12.45 -34.26
C HIS A 49 -0.19 -11.91 -33.02
N PRO A 50 -1.41 -12.39 -32.73
CA PRO A 50 -2.21 -11.90 -31.61
C PRO A 50 -1.57 -12.14 -30.24
N GLU A 51 -0.67 -13.12 -30.13
CA GLU A 51 0.13 -13.42 -28.93
C GLU A 51 0.97 -12.24 -28.46
N LEU A 52 1.42 -11.38 -29.38
CA LEU A 52 2.18 -10.17 -29.08
C LEU A 52 1.39 -9.18 -28.22
N LEU A 53 0.08 -9.06 -28.49
CA LEU A 53 -0.79 -8.21 -27.66
C LEU A 53 -0.90 -8.76 -26.24
N GLN A 54 -0.98 -10.09 -26.09
CA GLN A 54 -1.01 -10.72 -24.77
C GLN A 54 0.31 -10.49 -24.01
N GLU A 55 1.46 -10.62 -24.68
CA GLU A 55 2.76 -10.34 -24.09
C GLU A 55 2.89 -8.88 -23.63
N VAL A 56 2.45 -7.93 -24.47
CA VAL A 56 2.45 -6.49 -24.13
C VAL A 56 1.55 -6.20 -22.95
N MET A 57 0.36 -6.80 -22.90
CA MET A 57 -0.56 -6.64 -21.76
C MET A 57 0.04 -7.20 -20.46
N ASN A 58 0.64 -8.38 -20.51
CA ASN A 58 1.30 -8.99 -19.35
C ASN A 58 2.46 -8.11 -18.84
N GLU A 59 3.27 -7.55 -19.76
CA GLU A 59 4.35 -6.64 -19.37
C GLU A 59 3.82 -5.32 -18.80
N LEU A 60 2.73 -4.77 -19.35
CA LEU A 60 2.07 -3.59 -18.81
C LEU A 60 1.54 -3.84 -17.39
N GLU A 61 0.82 -4.93 -17.17
CA GLU A 61 0.33 -5.34 -15.84
C GLU A 61 1.48 -5.49 -14.84
N LYS A 62 2.57 -6.13 -15.25
CA LYS A 62 3.77 -6.28 -14.42
C LYS A 62 4.37 -4.94 -14.03
N ARG A 63 4.51 -4.01 -14.98
CA ARG A 63 5.03 -2.65 -14.70
C ARG A 63 4.11 -1.86 -13.78
N GLN A 64 2.80 -1.97 -13.99
CA GLN A 64 1.82 -1.31 -13.13
C GLN A 64 1.88 -1.87 -11.70
N ALA A 65 1.93 -3.21 -11.54
CA ALA A 65 2.07 -3.85 -10.24
C ALA A 65 3.37 -3.46 -9.53
N GLN A 66 4.48 -3.35 -10.26
CA GLN A 66 5.76 -2.89 -9.70
C GLN A 66 5.69 -1.43 -9.24
N ALA A 67 5.14 -0.54 -10.07
CA ALA A 67 4.99 0.88 -9.72
C ALA A 67 4.08 1.06 -8.50
N GLU A 68 2.98 0.31 -8.42
CA GLU A 68 2.07 0.34 -7.26
C GLU A 68 2.76 -0.20 -6.00
N ALA A 69 3.51 -1.31 -6.10
CA ALA A 69 4.27 -1.84 -4.98
C ALA A 69 5.33 -0.85 -4.47
N GLU A 70 6.02 -0.14 -5.35
CA GLU A 70 6.98 0.91 -4.96
C GLU A 70 6.29 2.09 -4.27
N LYS A 71 5.15 2.54 -4.79
CA LYS A 71 4.32 3.57 -4.18
C LYS A 71 3.86 3.16 -2.76
N HIS A 72 3.38 1.93 -2.60
CA HIS A 72 2.99 1.39 -1.29
C HIS A 72 4.18 1.35 -0.33
N ARG A 73 5.36 0.89 -0.78
CA ARG A 73 6.56 0.85 0.07
C ARG A 73 7.01 2.23 0.54
N ALA A 74 6.95 3.22 -0.34
CA ALA A 74 7.25 4.60 0.03
C ALA A 74 6.26 5.13 1.09
N ALA A 75 4.95 4.91 0.87
CA ALA A 75 3.91 5.31 1.82
C ALA A 75 4.04 4.60 3.17
N VAL A 76 4.36 3.30 3.20
CA VAL A 76 4.63 2.56 4.44
C VAL A 76 5.84 3.11 5.17
N ALA A 77 6.92 3.44 4.47
CA ALA A 77 8.13 4.00 5.08
C ALA A 77 7.86 5.38 5.70
N GLU A 78 7.16 6.24 4.99
CA GLU A 78 6.79 7.60 5.44
C GLU A 78 5.89 7.56 6.68
N ASN A 79 4.95 6.62 6.74
CA ASN A 79 3.96 6.52 7.81
C ASN A 79 4.28 5.43 8.85
N SER A 80 5.50 4.91 8.89
CA SER A 80 5.86 3.70 9.65
C SER A 80 5.54 3.81 11.15
N ALA A 81 5.79 4.95 11.78
CA ALA A 81 5.49 5.17 13.20
C ALA A 81 3.98 5.05 13.49
N ALA A 82 3.13 5.69 12.68
CA ALA A 82 1.68 5.64 12.83
C ALA A 82 1.10 4.27 12.46
N ILE A 83 1.71 3.55 11.51
CA ILE A 83 1.30 2.19 11.13
C ILE A 83 1.62 1.18 12.23
N PHE A 84 2.86 1.15 12.75
CA PHE A 84 3.35 0.05 13.57
C PHE A 84 3.43 0.35 15.07
N SER A 85 3.43 1.62 15.48
CA SER A 85 3.74 2.05 16.85
C SER A 85 2.81 3.11 17.41
N SER A 86 1.67 3.38 16.76
CA SER A 86 0.68 4.34 17.27
C SER A 86 0.15 3.92 18.65
N PRO A 87 -0.02 4.85 19.61
CA PRO A 87 -0.71 4.58 20.87
C PRO A 87 -2.21 4.33 20.67
N ARG A 88 -2.76 4.62 19.49
CA ARG A 88 -4.17 4.51 19.11
C ARG A 88 -4.55 3.20 18.45
N GLN A 89 -3.71 2.18 18.57
CA GLN A 89 -3.95 0.85 17.98
C GLN A 89 -4.14 -0.22 19.05
N VAL A 90 -4.72 -1.35 18.63
CA VAL A 90 -4.74 -2.56 19.46
C VAL A 90 -3.60 -3.47 19.04
N THR A 91 -2.83 -3.92 20.01
CA THR A 91 -1.74 -4.88 19.77
C THR A 91 -2.12 -6.23 20.36
N LEU A 92 -2.05 -7.26 19.52
CA LEU A 92 -2.31 -8.66 19.86
C LEU A 92 -1.07 -9.51 19.58
N GLY A 93 -1.05 -10.74 20.06
CA GLY A 93 0.11 -11.62 19.93
C GLY A 93 1.29 -11.16 20.77
N ASN A 94 2.49 -11.15 20.20
CA ASN A 94 3.71 -10.75 20.90
C ASN A 94 4.03 -9.25 20.64
N PRO A 95 3.91 -8.36 21.63
CA PRO A 95 4.25 -6.94 21.45
C PRO A 95 5.71 -6.69 21.05
N GLN A 96 6.61 -7.65 21.32
CA GLN A 96 8.02 -7.64 20.94
C GLN A 96 8.31 -8.53 19.73
N GLY A 97 7.28 -8.86 18.95
CA GLY A 97 7.41 -9.69 17.76
C GLY A 97 8.35 -9.08 16.72
N ASP A 98 9.07 -9.95 16.02
CA ASP A 98 10.05 -9.58 14.97
C ASP A 98 9.39 -9.13 13.66
N VAL A 99 8.14 -9.55 13.43
CA VAL A 99 7.30 -9.10 12.31
C VAL A 99 5.98 -8.56 12.85
N THR A 100 5.52 -7.45 12.28
CA THR A 100 4.21 -6.88 12.57
C THR A 100 3.30 -7.03 11.37
N VAL A 101 2.12 -7.60 11.58
CA VAL A 101 0.97 -7.55 10.67
C VAL A 101 0.01 -6.50 11.19
N VAL A 102 -0.35 -5.54 10.35
CA VAL A 102 -1.38 -4.52 10.67
C VAL A 102 -2.59 -4.81 9.80
N GLU A 103 -3.76 -4.96 10.40
CA GLU A 103 -5.03 -5.14 9.70
C GLU A 103 -5.91 -3.90 9.84
N PHE A 104 -6.37 -3.37 8.72
CA PHE A 104 -7.44 -2.37 8.64
C PHE A 104 -8.75 -3.12 8.38
N PHE A 105 -9.71 -2.99 9.28
CA PHE A 105 -10.92 -3.82 9.26
C PHE A 105 -12.19 -3.03 9.56
N ASP A 106 -13.35 -3.64 9.24
CA ASP A 106 -14.69 -3.13 9.52
C ASP A 106 -15.56 -4.24 10.12
N TYR A 107 -16.29 -3.95 11.20
CA TYR A 107 -17.15 -4.93 11.89
C TYR A 107 -18.32 -5.44 11.06
N ASN A 108 -18.73 -4.71 10.02
CA ASN A 108 -19.80 -5.12 9.09
C ASN A 108 -19.27 -5.84 7.84
N CYS A 109 -17.96 -5.91 7.67
CA CYS A 109 -17.34 -6.57 6.54
C CYS A 109 -17.39 -8.09 6.68
N SER A 110 -18.09 -8.78 5.75
CA SER A 110 -18.17 -10.25 5.75
C SER A 110 -16.80 -10.92 5.51
N TYR A 111 -15.90 -10.26 4.81
CA TYR A 111 -14.54 -10.73 4.59
C TYR A 111 -13.69 -10.61 5.86
N CYS A 112 -13.86 -9.54 6.66
CA CYS A 112 -13.20 -9.38 7.96
C CYS A 112 -13.66 -10.45 8.95
N LYS A 113 -14.96 -10.82 8.93
CA LYS A 113 -15.47 -11.95 9.74
C LYS A 113 -14.76 -13.26 9.45
N ARG A 114 -14.41 -13.52 8.19
CA ARG A 114 -13.62 -14.71 7.80
C ARG A 114 -12.15 -14.57 8.16
N ALA A 115 -11.57 -13.39 7.91
CA ALA A 115 -10.19 -13.08 8.19
C ALA A 115 -9.82 -13.15 9.69
N MET A 116 -10.80 -12.99 10.57
CA MET A 116 -10.60 -13.17 12.03
C MET A 116 -10.03 -14.55 12.38
N ASN A 117 -10.47 -15.62 11.70
CA ASN A 117 -9.91 -16.95 11.94
C ASN A 117 -8.44 -17.04 11.48
N ASP A 118 -8.11 -16.42 10.36
CA ASP A 118 -6.73 -16.36 9.85
C ASP A 118 -5.81 -15.60 10.83
N MET A 119 -6.29 -14.48 11.39
CA MET A 119 -5.60 -13.72 12.43
C MET A 119 -5.32 -14.59 13.67
N LEU A 120 -6.34 -15.29 14.17
CA LEU A 120 -6.20 -16.14 15.36
C LEU A 120 -5.22 -17.29 15.14
N GLU A 121 -5.27 -17.93 13.98
CA GLU A 121 -4.33 -19.00 13.62
C GLU A 121 -2.89 -18.48 13.43
N LEU A 122 -2.72 -17.29 12.86
CA LEU A 122 -1.41 -16.64 12.77
C LEU A 122 -0.81 -16.37 14.14
N ILE A 123 -1.56 -15.72 15.04
CA ILE A 123 -1.10 -15.38 16.38
C ILE A 123 -0.78 -16.66 17.20
N LYS A 124 -1.62 -17.69 17.08
CA LYS A 124 -1.43 -18.98 17.77
C LYS A 124 -0.22 -19.75 17.23
N GLY A 125 -0.01 -19.69 15.91
CA GLY A 125 1.04 -20.46 15.23
C GLY A 125 2.43 -19.82 15.27
N ASP A 126 2.51 -18.53 15.60
CA ASP A 126 3.77 -17.79 15.56
C ASP A 126 3.93 -16.87 16.79
N GLY A 127 4.63 -17.39 17.80
CA GLY A 127 4.90 -16.66 19.05
C GLY A 127 5.84 -15.45 18.90
N LYS A 128 6.38 -15.20 17.69
CA LYS A 128 7.19 -14.02 17.36
C LYS A 128 6.43 -12.99 16.53
N LEU A 129 5.13 -13.19 16.33
CA LEU A 129 4.30 -12.28 15.55
C LEU A 129 3.65 -11.22 16.45
N LYS A 130 3.78 -9.96 16.06
CA LYS A 130 2.96 -8.86 16.55
C LYS A 130 1.81 -8.63 15.57
N PHE A 131 0.58 -8.59 16.06
CA PHE A 131 -0.60 -8.27 15.25
C PHE A 131 -1.22 -6.97 15.73
N VAL A 132 -1.52 -6.05 14.81
CA VAL A 132 -2.10 -4.74 15.11
C VAL A 132 -3.43 -4.61 14.38
N LEU A 133 -4.45 -4.16 15.11
CA LEU A 133 -5.78 -3.87 14.57
C LEU A 133 -6.00 -2.36 14.49
N LYS A 134 -6.50 -1.90 13.35
CA LYS A 134 -6.91 -0.52 13.09
C LYS A 134 -8.34 -0.45 12.59
N GLU A 135 -9.15 0.34 13.27
CA GLU A 135 -10.56 0.59 12.91
C GLU A 135 -10.64 1.34 11.58
N PHE A 136 -11.25 0.74 10.57
CA PHE A 136 -11.47 1.37 9.27
C PHE A 136 -12.92 1.20 8.84
N PRO A 137 -13.88 1.94 9.47
CA PRO A 137 -15.31 1.78 9.28
C PRO A 137 -15.78 2.44 7.98
N VAL A 138 -15.82 1.68 6.89
CA VAL A 138 -16.18 2.14 5.53
C VAL A 138 -17.57 1.68 5.06
N LEU A 139 -18.28 0.87 5.87
CA LEU A 139 -19.54 0.25 5.49
C LEU A 139 -20.76 0.93 6.14
N GLY A 140 -20.69 2.25 6.33
CA GLY A 140 -21.80 3.08 6.77
C GLY A 140 -21.86 3.36 8.28
N ASP A 141 -22.92 4.03 8.72
CA ASP A 141 -23.03 4.60 10.05
C ASP A 141 -22.91 3.55 11.19
N GLY A 142 -23.47 2.35 10.99
CA GLY A 142 -23.34 1.26 11.97
C GLY A 142 -21.87 0.88 12.19
N SER A 143 -21.07 0.82 11.12
CA SER A 143 -19.62 0.55 11.21
C SER A 143 -18.90 1.64 12.00
N VAL A 144 -19.21 2.91 11.74
CA VAL A 144 -18.64 4.04 12.47
C VAL A 144 -19.00 3.95 13.96
N GLN A 145 -20.23 3.68 14.29
CA GLN A 145 -20.69 3.52 15.67
C GLN A 145 -19.98 2.35 16.37
N ALA A 146 -19.86 1.20 15.70
CA ALA A 146 -19.17 0.03 16.23
C ALA A 146 -17.68 0.31 16.47
N ALA A 147 -17.01 0.99 15.53
CA ALA A 147 -15.61 1.40 15.64
C ALA A 147 -15.39 2.41 16.78
N GLN A 148 -16.32 3.34 17.01
CA GLN A 148 -16.25 4.27 18.13
C GLN A 148 -16.30 3.52 19.48
N VAL A 149 -17.19 2.55 19.60
CA VAL A 149 -17.27 1.68 20.79
C VAL A 149 -15.96 0.90 20.95
N ALA A 150 -15.45 0.29 19.88
CA ALA A 150 -14.21 -0.50 19.92
C ALA A 150 -12.98 0.34 20.30
N ALA A 151 -12.88 1.57 19.80
CA ALA A 151 -11.81 2.49 20.18
C ALA A 151 -11.90 2.86 21.68
N ALA A 152 -13.11 3.04 22.23
CA ALA A 152 -13.31 3.25 23.67
C ALA A 152 -13.00 1.98 24.50
N VAL A 153 -13.31 0.78 24.00
CA VAL A 153 -12.91 -0.51 24.59
C VAL A 153 -11.39 -0.60 24.71
N ARG A 154 -10.64 -0.25 23.66
CA ARG A 154 -9.17 -0.19 23.68
C ARG A 154 -8.65 0.70 24.82
N MET A 155 -9.33 1.79 25.12
CA MET A 155 -8.91 2.71 26.20
C MET A 155 -9.04 2.07 27.59
N GLN A 156 -9.96 1.12 27.80
CA GLN A 156 -10.10 0.39 29.04
C GLN A 156 -9.16 -0.82 29.14
N ASP A 157 -8.89 -1.50 28.04
CA ASP A 157 -8.03 -2.69 28.03
C ASP A 157 -6.68 -2.41 27.37
N LYS A 158 -5.67 -2.19 28.21
CA LYS A 158 -4.28 -1.99 27.75
C LYS A 158 -3.55 -3.29 27.38
N THR A 159 -4.13 -4.45 27.71
CA THR A 159 -3.52 -5.76 27.45
C THR A 159 -3.93 -6.37 26.11
N GLY A 160 -5.02 -5.88 25.52
CA GLY A 160 -5.62 -6.43 24.31
C GLY A 160 -6.44 -7.71 24.52
N LYS A 161 -6.46 -8.30 25.74
CA LYS A 161 -7.16 -9.57 26.00
C LYS A 161 -8.67 -9.40 25.92
N LYS A 162 -9.21 -8.47 26.69
CA LYS A 162 -10.66 -8.18 26.67
C LYS A 162 -11.09 -7.57 25.33
N TYR A 163 -10.22 -6.77 24.73
CA TYR A 163 -10.47 -6.28 23.38
C TYR A 163 -10.60 -7.44 22.38
N LEU A 164 -9.73 -8.43 22.42
CA LEU A 164 -9.81 -9.60 21.55
C LEU A 164 -11.13 -10.38 21.74
N GLU A 165 -11.53 -10.61 23.00
CA GLU A 165 -12.81 -11.26 23.31
C GLU A 165 -14.00 -10.45 22.76
N PHE A 166 -13.99 -9.14 22.96
CA PHE A 166 -14.97 -8.21 22.40
C PHE A 166 -14.98 -8.26 20.86
N HIS A 167 -13.81 -8.17 20.23
CA HIS A 167 -13.64 -8.19 18.79
C HIS A 167 -14.21 -9.48 18.17
N GLN A 168 -13.86 -10.64 18.73
CA GLN A 168 -14.39 -11.94 18.32
C GLN A 168 -15.90 -12.00 18.44
N LYS A 169 -16.44 -11.55 19.57
CA LYS A 169 -17.88 -11.58 19.86
C LYS A 169 -18.65 -10.68 18.89
N LEU A 170 -18.16 -9.49 18.61
CA LEU A 170 -18.83 -8.54 17.70
C LEU A 170 -18.77 -9.01 16.25
N LEU A 171 -17.61 -9.48 15.76
CA LEU A 171 -17.46 -10.00 14.40
C LEU A 171 -18.24 -11.31 14.16
N SER A 172 -18.27 -12.23 15.12
CA SER A 172 -19.01 -13.50 14.97
C SER A 172 -20.51 -13.33 15.08
N GLY A 173 -20.97 -12.20 15.57
CA GLY A 173 -22.40 -11.95 15.76
C GLY A 173 -23.19 -11.84 14.43
N ARG A 174 -24.51 -12.15 14.50
CA ARG A 174 -25.42 -12.04 13.36
C ARG A 174 -26.00 -10.63 13.24
N GLY A 175 -26.29 -10.18 12.03
CA GLY A 175 -26.85 -8.85 11.74
C GLY A 175 -25.79 -7.75 11.74
N GLN A 176 -26.25 -6.49 11.63
CA GLN A 176 -25.38 -5.33 11.53
C GLN A 176 -24.71 -5.03 12.88
N ALA A 177 -23.43 -4.79 12.88
CA ALA A 177 -22.70 -4.24 14.02
C ALA A 177 -22.96 -2.72 14.08
N ASP A 178 -23.62 -2.28 15.15
CA ASP A 178 -23.93 -0.89 15.46
C ASP A 178 -23.53 -0.58 16.91
N LYS A 179 -23.84 0.62 17.39
CA LYS A 179 -23.57 1.01 18.77
C LYS A 179 -24.19 0.02 19.78
N ALA A 180 -25.45 -0.35 19.60
CA ALA A 180 -26.18 -1.17 20.57
C ALA A 180 -25.54 -2.57 20.70
N ARG A 181 -25.22 -3.19 19.57
CA ARG A 181 -24.56 -4.50 19.57
C ARG A 181 -23.13 -4.46 20.09
N ALA A 182 -22.39 -3.41 19.76
CA ALA A 182 -21.02 -3.25 20.26
C ALA A 182 -21.01 -3.06 21.78
N LEU A 183 -21.93 -2.24 22.34
CA LEU A 183 -22.09 -2.10 23.80
C LEU A 183 -22.53 -3.40 24.48
N ALA A 184 -23.43 -4.17 23.85
CA ALA A 184 -23.83 -5.49 24.36
C ALA A 184 -22.62 -6.45 24.40
N ALA A 185 -21.83 -6.52 23.32
CA ALA A 185 -20.62 -7.33 23.29
C ALA A 185 -19.60 -6.90 24.37
N ALA A 186 -19.41 -5.60 24.57
CA ALA A 186 -18.54 -5.06 25.61
C ALA A 186 -19.02 -5.46 27.05
N LYS A 187 -20.32 -5.38 27.27
CA LYS A 187 -20.92 -5.82 28.54
C LYS A 187 -20.68 -7.31 28.82
N GLU A 188 -20.88 -8.15 27.81
CA GLU A 188 -20.70 -9.60 27.89
C GLU A 188 -19.26 -10.02 28.22
N VAL A 189 -18.26 -9.23 27.86
CA VAL A 189 -16.85 -9.47 28.22
C VAL A 189 -16.45 -8.75 29.51
N GLY A 190 -17.41 -8.17 30.23
CA GLY A 190 -17.20 -7.57 31.54
C GLY A 190 -16.47 -6.22 31.52
N LEU A 191 -16.72 -5.40 30.48
CA LEU A 191 -16.24 -4.03 30.39
C LEU A 191 -17.26 -3.04 30.96
N ASP A 192 -16.80 -1.88 31.43
CA ASP A 192 -17.62 -0.80 31.93
C ASP A 192 -18.29 -0.05 30.77
N VAL A 193 -19.56 -0.40 30.51
CA VAL A 193 -20.36 0.19 29.41
C VAL A 193 -20.59 1.68 29.63
N ALA A 194 -20.84 2.13 30.84
CA ALA A 194 -21.09 3.55 31.13
C ALA A 194 -19.83 4.40 30.78
N LYS A 195 -18.64 3.87 31.12
CA LYS A 195 -17.38 4.50 30.76
C LYS A 195 -17.16 4.48 29.25
N ILE A 196 -17.49 3.37 28.54
CA ILE A 196 -17.40 3.30 27.10
C ILE A 196 -18.30 4.34 26.44
N GLU A 197 -19.57 4.46 26.87
CA GLU A 197 -20.51 5.45 26.33
C GLU A 197 -20.03 6.90 26.49
N LYS A 198 -19.36 7.19 27.61
CA LYS A 198 -18.73 8.50 27.82
C LYS A 198 -17.52 8.71 26.91
N ASP A 199 -16.65 7.71 26.83
CA ASP A 199 -15.37 7.84 26.11
C ASP A 199 -15.54 7.81 24.59
N MET A 200 -16.56 7.11 24.04
CA MET A 200 -16.77 6.96 22.62
C MET A 200 -17.08 8.27 21.87
N ALA A 201 -17.56 9.29 22.56
CA ALA A 201 -17.81 10.62 22.02
C ALA A 201 -16.60 11.55 22.18
N GLY A 202 -15.51 11.09 22.78
CA GLY A 202 -14.36 11.89 23.11
C GLY A 202 -13.37 12.07 21.95
N ASP A 203 -12.50 13.06 22.07
CA ASP A 203 -11.51 13.42 21.04
C ASP A 203 -10.51 12.29 20.74
N GLU A 204 -10.16 11.45 21.73
CA GLU A 204 -9.24 10.33 21.52
C GLU A 204 -9.83 9.26 20.61
N VAL A 205 -11.12 8.95 20.73
CA VAL A 205 -11.82 8.02 19.84
C VAL A 205 -11.91 8.59 18.42
N LYS A 206 -12.27 9.87 18.31
CA LYS A 206 -12.29 10.56 17.02
C LYS A 206 -10.91 10.54 16.35
N ALA A 207 -9.86 10.92 17.08
CA ALA A 207 -8.48 10.91 16.58
C ALA A 207 -7.99 9.50 16.19
N THR A 208 -8.46 8.44 16.88
CA THR A 208 -8.16 7.05 16.55
C THR A 208 -8.70 6.68 15.16
N ILE A 209 -9.95 7.01 14.90
CA ILE A 209 -10.60 6.70 13.62
C ILE A 209 -10.02 7.57 12.50
N GLU A 210 -9.82 8.87 12.74
CA GLU A 210 -9.21 9.77 11.78
C GLU A 210 -7.79 9.35 11.38
N GLU A 211 -6.97 8.88 12.34
CA GLU A 211 -5.63 8.34 12.07
C GLU A 211 -5.71 7.16 11.10
N SER A 212 -6.63 6.23 11.35
CA SER A 212 -6.82 5.07 10.47
C SER A 212 -7.25 5.46 9.06
N PHE A 213 -8.16 6.42 8.91
CA PHE A 213 -8.57 6.93 7.59
C PHE A 213 -7.43 7.63 6.85
N LYS A 214 -6.65 8.47 7.52
CA LYS A 214 -5.46 9.13 6.94
C LYS A 214 -4.42 8.12 6.46
N LEU A 215 -4.18 7.08 7.27
CA LEU A 215 -3.28 6.00 6.89
C LEU A 215 -3.83 5.20 5.70
N ALA A 216 -5.12 4.86 5.71
CA ALA A 216 -5.74 4.15 4.60
C ALA A 216 -5.65 4.93 3.28
N GLU A 217 -5.88 6.25 3.32
CA GLU A 217 -5.72 7.14 2.17
C GLU A 217 -4.26 7.16 1.68
N ALA A 218 -3.30 7.38 2.58
CA ALA A 218 -1.86 7.41 2.25
C ALA A 218 -1.37 6.08 1.64
N LEU A 219 -1.92 4.96 2.10
CA LEU A 219 -1.61 3.61 1.64
C LEU A 219 -2.43 3.17 0.42
N GLY A 220 -3.38 3.98 -0.07
CA GLY A 220 -4.25 3.64 -1.17
C GLY A 220 -5.23 2.50 -0.87
N LEU A 221 -5.62 2.30 0.40
CA LEU A 221 -6.55 1.24 0.79
C LEU A 221 -7.98 1.63 0.39
N ASN A 222 -8.67 0.76 -0.33
CA ASN A 222 -10.02 0.98 -0.85
C ASN A 222 -11.06 -0.01 -0.32
N GLY A 223 -10.72 -0.83 0.67
CA GLY A 223 -11.61 -1.82 1.26
C GLY A 223 -11.01 -2.56 2.45
N THR A 224 -11.82 -3.43 3.04
CA THR A 224 -11.47 -4.24 4.20
C THR A 224 -11.71 -5.74 3.96
N PRO A 225 -10.92 -6.63 4.56
CA PRO A 225 -9.69 -6.31 5.28
C PRO A 225 -8.58 -5.85 4.33
N SER A 226 -7.67 -5.01 4.82
CA SER A 226 -6.42 -4.68 4.14
C SER A 226 -5.29 -4.78 5.16
N TYR A 227 -4.10 -5.19 4.71
CA TYR A 227 -3.00 -5.47 5.61
C TYR A 227 -1.75 -4.70 5.23
N VAL A 228 -0.91 -4.42 6.25
CA VAL A 228 0.49 -4.03 6.04
C VAL A 228 1.36 -5.07 6.74
N VAL A 229 2.27 -5.71 5.98
CA VAL A 229 3.21 -6.71 6.50
C VAL A 229 4.62 -6.31 6.10
N GLY A 230 5.44 -5.92 7.08
CA GLY A 230 6.75 -5.33 6.78
C GLY A 230 6.60 -4.06 5.93
N LYS A 231 7.03 -4.10 4.67
CA LYS A 231 6.93 -2.98 3.72
C LYS A 231 5.84 -3.16 2.65
N ASP A 232 5.14 -4.29 2.69
CA ASP A 232 4.14 -4.64 1.67
C ASP A 232 2.73 -4.32 2.15
N VAL A 233 1.92 -3.76 1.25
CA VAL A 233 0.47 -3.60 1.40
C VAL A 233 -0.21 -4.78 0.72
N VAL A 234 -1.20 -5.37 1.39
CA VAL A 234 -1.97 -6.51 0.89
C VAL A 234 -3.46 -6.17 1.01
N ILE A 235 -4.17 -6.16 -0.10
CA ILE A 235 -5.58 -5.76 -0.16
C ILE A 235 -6.47 -7.01 -0.25
N GLY A 236 -7.50 -7.06 0.60
CA GLY A 236 -8.51 -8.11 0.61
C GLY A 236 -8.18 -9.30 1.52
N ALA A 237 -9.16 -10.20 1.66
CA ALA A 237 -9.05 -11.42 2.45
C ALA A 237 -8.28 -12.49 1.68
N VAL A 238 -6.95 -12.40 1.69
CA VAL A 238 -6.04 -13.26 0.91
C VAL A 238 -5.84 -14.66 1.50
N GLY A 239 -6.35 -14.90 2.71
CA GLY A 239 -6.27 -16.18 3.41
C GLY A 239 -4.96 -16.41 4.16
N LEU A 240 -5.02 -17.39 5.07
CA LEU A 240 -3.94 -17.71 6.02
C LEU A 240 -2.59 -18.00 5.35
N ASN A 241 -2.60 -18.79 4.28
CA ASN A 241 -1.35 -19.20 3.63
C ASN A 241 -0.60 -18.00 3.03
N THR A 242 -1.31 -17.13 2.31
CA THR A 242 -0.71 -15.91 1.75
C THR A 242 -0.19 -14.98 2.85
N LEU A 243 -0.93 -14.83 3.96
CA LEU A 243 -0.46 -14.02 5.08
C LEU A 243 0.81 -14.63 5.72
N LYS A 244 0.90 -15.96 5.87
CA LYS A 244 2.11 -16.65 6.34
C LYS A 244 3.29 -16.42 5.40
N GLU A 245 3.08 -16.52 4.09
CA GLU A 245 4.12 -16.22 3.10
C GLU A 245 4.62 -14.77 3.21
N LYS A 246 3.72 -13.80 3.40
CA LYS A 246 4.08 -12.39 3.60
C LYS A 246 4.85 -12.17 4.91
N VAL A 247 4.45 -12.81 5.99
CA VAL A 247 5.18 -12.78 7.27
C VAL A 247 6.58 -13.36 7.10
N ASN A 248 6.73 -14.52 6.46
CA ASN A 248 8.02 -15.12 6.18
C ASN A 248 8.88 -14.24 5.27
N ALA A 249 8.30 -13.69 4.20
CA ALA A 249 9.01 -12.77 3.31
C ALA A 249 9.51 -11.52 4.05
N ALA A 250 8.73 -10.97 4.97
CA ALA A 250 9.15 -9.86 5.82
C ALA A 250 10.28 -10.25 6.80
N ARG A 251 10.26 -11.50 7.31
CA ARG A 251 11.23 -12.02 8.30
C ARG A 251 12.56 -12.45 7.68
N CYS A 252 12.54 -13.20 6.59
CA CYS A 252 13.74 -13.83 6.02
C CYS A 252 13.92 -13.61 4.51
N GLY A 253 13.04 -12.85 3.87
CA GLY A 253 13.10 -12.57 2.42
C GLY A 253 12.59 -13.70 1.52
N LYS A 254 11.99 -14.77 2.09
CA LYS A 254 11.48 -15.94 1.35
C LYS A 254 10.04 -16.25 1.78
N ALA A 255 9.27 -16.94 0.92
CA ALA A 255 7.91 -17.37 1.24
C ALA A 255 7.85 -18.39 2.40
N THR A 256 8.93 -19.11 2.60
CA THR A 256 9.11 -20.07 3.71
C THR A 256 10.45 -19.82 4.39
N CYS A 257 10.43 -19.69 5.67
CA CYS A 257 11.61 -19.67 6.52
C CYS A 257 11.77 -21.06 7.17
#